data_48727537afc8a2206ed3371c2e1f60a4
#
_entry.id   48727537afc8a2206ed3371c2e1f60a4
#
_cell.length_a   1.000
_cell.length_b   1.000
_cell.length_c   1.000
_cell.angle_alpha   90.00
_cell.angle_beta   90.00
_cell.angle_gamma   90.00
#
_symmetry.space_group_name_H-M   'P 1'
#
loop_
_entity.id
_entity.type
_entity.pdbx_description
1 polymer ?
#
loop_
_entity_poly.entity_id
_entity_poly.type
_entity_poly.pdbx_seq_one_letter_code
_entity_poly.pdbx_strand_id
1 'polypeptide(L)'
;MHLFCHSKAASEILGALGQSHLETVSPAEATAEISIHPRTIEDMLDAILQIGEQVGEPARATDLVVRLRGRLHAAQDFVNPYLDGPPALILDSLDPLRVPGLWVPQLIERAGGQFPWNPTSAVPDAGAAAGPQMAYRIAGEAVTITPAQIEMHRPEFVVFALADQSLDDARAAVRPFTAQDWFQSLPAASKNQIAIIEGTALATPGPGLVDAFEFLVGFLNQREELMPQSFQWERVQKEPRA
;
A
#
# COMPACT_ATOMS: atom_id res chain seq x y z
N MET A 1 21.03 -14.33 19.40
CA MET A 1 20.89 -14.68 17.98
C MET A 1 21.13 -13.40 17.19
N HIS A 2 22.08 -13.39 16.28
CA HIS A 2 22.38 -12.26 15.41
C HIS A 2 21.61 -12.44 14.11
N LEU A 3 20.71 -11.51 13.79
CA LEU A 3 19.87 -11.59 12.60
C LEU A 3 20.35 -10.62 11.52
N PHE A 4 20.34 -11.07 10.28
CA PHE A 4 20.46 -10.19 9.15
C PHE A 4 19.10 -10.02 8.50
N CYS A 5 18.63 -8.76 8.44
CA CYS A 5 17.34 -8.41 7.81
C CYS A 5 17.61 -7.71 6.48
N HIS A 6 17.20 -8.33 5.38
CA HIS A 6 17.35 -7.75 4.05
C HIS A 6 16.36 -6.60 3.76
N SER A 7 15.32 -6.46 4.54
CA SER A 7 14.27 -5.49 4.24
C SER A 7 13.74 -4.77 5.47
N LYS A 8 13.27 -3.54 5.25
CA LYS A 8 12.55 -2.75 6.25
C LYS A 8 11.30 -3.49 6.77
N ALA A 9 10.66 -4.27 5.90
CA ALA A 9 9.50 -5.09 6.27
C ALA A 9 9.84 -6.14 7.34
N ALA A 10 10.96 -6.85 7.22
CA ALA A 10 11.39 -7.82 8.21
C ALA A 10 11.67 -7.14 9.57
N SER A 11 12.31 -5.98 9.56
CA SER A 11 12.56 -5.19 10.78
C SER A 11 11.26 -4.72 11.44
N GLU A 12 10.27 -4.29 10.66
CA GLU A 12 8.96 -3.89 11.16
C GLU A 12 8.22 -5.07 11.80
N ILE A 13 8.25 -6.24 11.16
CA ILE A 13 7.65 -7.47 11.70
C ILE A 13 8.31 -7.85 13.02
N LEU A 14 9.65 -7.84 13.09
CA LEU A 14 10.39 -8.11 14.34
C LEU A 14 9.99 -7.14 15.45
N GLY A 15 9.86 -5.85 15.14
CA GLY A 15 9.37 -4.85 16.09
C GLY A 15 7.97 -5.18 16.62
N ALA A 16 7.05 -5.55 15.73
CA ALA A 16 5.68 -5.92 16.08
C ALA A 16 5.60 -7.22 16.92
N LEU A 17 6.59 -8.11 16.79
CA LEU A 17 6.74 -9.32 17.60
C LEU A 17 7.46 -9.06 18.93
N GLY A 18 7.84 -7.82 19.24
CA GLY A 18 8.57 -7.46 20.45
C GLY A 18 10.05 -7.85 20.43
N GLN A 19 10.60 -8.13 19.26
CA GLN A 19 11.97 -8.58 19.03
C GLN A 19 12.90 -7.44 18.55
N SER A 20 12.55 -6.19 18.84
CA SER A 20 13.34 -5.01 18.42
C SER A 20 14.75 -4.96 18.98
N HIS A 21 15.03 -5.77 20.02
CA HIS A 21 16.36 -5.89 20.64
C HIS A 21 17.29 -6.86 19.91
N LEU A 22 16.80 -7.60 18.92
CA LEU A 22 17.65 -8.45 18.11
C LEU A 22 18.50 -7.53 17.21
N GLU A 23 19.81 -7.58 17.45
CA GLU A 23 20.75 -6.78 16.66
C GLU A 23 20.72 -7.22 15.21
N THR A 24 20.44 -6.27 14.33
CA THR A 24 20.66 -6.43 12.90
C THR A 24 22.14 -6.25 12.63
N VAL A 25 22.82 -7.32 12.25
CA VAL A 25 24.25 -7.33 11.97
C VAL A 25 24.53 -7.46 10.47
N SER A 26 25.80 -7.28 10.08
CA SER A 26 26.20 -7.53 8.70
C SER A 26 26.00 -9.00 8.30
N PRO A 27 25.86 -9.32 6.99
CA PRO A 27 25.68 -10.70 6.54
C PRO A 27 26.76 -11.68 7.02
N ALA A 28 27.99 -11.18 7.19
CA ALA A 28 29.13 -11.99 7.62
C ALA A 28 29.07 -12.40 9.10
N GLU A 29 28.31 -11.69 9.92
CA GLU A 29 28.20 -11.89 11.38
C GLU A 29 26.88 -12.57 11.75
N ALA A 30 25.97 -12.72 10.80
CA ALA A 30 24.64 -13.24 11.02
C ALA A 30 24.65 -14.76 11.30
N THR A 31 23.90 -15.18 12.30
CA THR A 31 23.63 -16.60 12.59
C THR A 31 22.35 -17.09 11.91
N ALA A 32 21.51 -16.17 11.45
CA ALA A 32 20.31 -16.44 10.68
C ALA A 32 19.99 -15.26 9.76
N GLU A 33 19.40 -15.56 8.60
CA GLU A 33 19.00 -14.61 7.59
C GLU A 33 17.47 -14.58 7.46
N ILE A 34 16.89 -13.39 7.46
CA ILE A 34 15.47 -13.20 7.20
C ILE A 34 15.34 -12.45 5.87
N SER A 35 14.84 -13.16 4.87
CA SER A 35 14.53 -12.60 3.57
C SER A 35 13.08 -12.89 3.22
N ILE A 36 12.30 -11.84 2.97
CA ILE A 36 10.90 -11.93 2.57
C ILE A 36 10.67 -11.15 1.29
N HIS A 37 9.90 -11.72 0.38
CA HIS A 37 9.56 -11.12 -0.92
C HIS A 37 8.07 -11.24 -1.17
N PRO A 38 7.21 -10.64 -0.32
CA PRO A 38 5.78 -10.73 -0.49
C PRO A 38 5.36 -10.01 -1.78
N ARG A 39 4.40 -10.58 -2.48
CA ARG A 39 3.77 -10.00 -3.66
C ARG A 39 2.32 -9.60 -3.41
N THR A 40 1.75 -10.12 -2.32
CA THR A 40 0.37 -9.91 -1.91
C THR A 40 0.30 -9.62 -0.42
N ILE A 41 -0.89 -9.22 0.04
CA ILE A 41 -1.17 -9.08 1.48
C ILE A 41 -1.08 -10.44 2.18
N GLU A 42 -1.53 -11.50 1.52
CA GLU A 42 -1.49 -12.86 2.04
C GLU A 42 -0.04 -13.30 2.26
N ASP A 43 0.85 -13.05 1.28
CA ASP A 43 2.28 -13.36 1.43
C ASP A 43 2.91 -12.59 2.61
N MET A 44 2.49 -11.36 2.85
CA MET A 44 2.95 -10.56 4.00
C MET A 44 2.50 -11.20 5.33
N LEU A 45 1.24 -11.65 5.41
CA LEU A 45 0.73 -12.33 6.60
C LEU A 45 1.45 -13.66 6.85
N ASP A 46 1.74 -14.41 5.81
CA ASP A 46 2.49 -15.66 5.88
C ASP A 46 3.96 -15.41 6.30
N ALA A 47 4.57 -14.32 5.82
CA ALA A 47 5.91 -13.93 6.23
C ALA A 47 5.98 -13.60 7.74
N ILE A 48 4.93 -13.01 8.33
CA ILE A 48 4.86 -12.78 9.77
C ILE A 48 4.92 -14.10 10.55
N LEU A 49 4.19 -15.13 10.09
CA LEU A 49 4.20 -16.45 10.73
C LEU A 49 5.59 -17.10 10.62
N GLN A 50 6.19 -17.06 9.42
CA GLN A 50 7.53 -17.63 9.18
C GLN A 50 8.60 -16.96 10.06
N ILE A 51 8.58 -15.63 10.16
CA ILE A 51 9.50 -14.88 11.02
C ILE A 51 9.26 -15.25 12.49
N GLY A 52 7.98 -15.32 12.92
CA GLY A 52 7.63 -15.73 14.27
C GLY A 52 8.20 -17.09 14.68
N GLU A 53 8.14 -18.08 13.78
CA GLU A 53 8.76 -19.39 13.98
C GLU A 53 10.28 -19.30 14.11
N GLN A 54 10.92 -18.55 13.21
CA GLN A 54 12.38 -18.38 13.21
C GLN A 54 12.94 -17.72 14.47
N VAL A 55 12.18 -16.78 15.05
CA VAL A 55 12.59 -16.06 16.27
C VAL A 55 12.04 -16.66 17.56
N GLY A 56 11.33 -17.79 17.49
CA GLY A 56 10.77 -18.48 18.64
C GLY A 56 9.52 -17.84 19.27
N GLU A 57 8.80 -17.03 18.49
CA GLU A 57 7.58 -16.31 18.90
C GLU A 57 6.33 -16.71 18.08
N PRO A 58 6.07 -18.02 17.82
CA PRO A 58 4.98 -18.42 16.93
C PRO A 58 3.60 -18.01 17.46
N ALA A 59 3.40 -18.01 18.77
CA ALA A 59 2.11 -17.60 19.36
C ALA A 59 1.83 -16.12 19.11
N ARG A 60 2.83 -15.26 19.33
CA ARG A 60 2.70 -13.80 19.06
C ARG A 60 2.48 -13.52 17.59
N ALA A 61 3.15 -14.24 16.69
CA ALA A 61 2.96 -14.11 15.26
C ALA A 61 1.53 -14.49 14.87
N THR A 62 1.01 -15.60 15.39
CA THR A 62 -0.38 -16.03 15.16
C THR A 62 -1.37 -14.97 15.65
N ASP A 63 -1.21 -14.46 16.86
CA ASP A 63 -2.08 -13.42 17.41
C ASP A 63 -2.02 -12.13 16.57
N LEU A 64 -0.83 -11.75 16.11
CA LEU A 64 -0.66 -10.59 15.24
C LEU A 64 -1.43 -10.79 13.91
N VAL A 65 -1.24 -11.92 13.24
CA VAL A 65 -1.91 -12.22 11.97
C VAL A 65 -3.44 -12.26 12.15
N VAL A 66 -3.96 -12.84 13.23
CA VAL A 66 -5.40 -12.85 13.53
C VAL A 66 -5.93 -11.41 13.66
N ARG A 67 -5.23 -10.55 14.39
CA ARG A 67 -5.63 -9.14 14.53
C ARG A 67 -5.60 -8.39 13.18
N LEU A 68 -4.52 -8.56 12.40
CA LEU A 68 -4.39 -7.90 11.09
C LEU A 68 -5.47 -8.35 10.11
N ARG A 69 -5.74 -9.67 10.05
CA ARG A 69 -6.86 -10.20 9.24
C ARG A 69 -8.21 -9.66 9.69
N GLY A 70 -8.44 -9.58 10.99
CA GLY A 70 -9.66 -8.99 11.54
C GLY A 70 -9.87 -7.54 11.10
N ARG A 71 -8.81 -6.73 11.13
CA ARG A 71 -8.84 -5.34 10.66
C ARG A 71 -9.08 -5.25 9.15
N LEU A 72 -8.39 -6.05 8.35
CA LEU A 72 -8.60 -6.10 6.89
C LEU A 72 -10.05 -6.43 6.54
N HIS A 73 -10.65 -7.43 7.19
CA HIS A 73 -12.03 -7.81 6.97
C HIS A 73 -13.00 -6.70 7.42
N ALA A 74 -12.80 -6.15 8.62
CA ALA A 74 -13.65 -5.07 9.13
C ALA A 74 -13.64 -3.84 8.22
N ALA A 75 -12.48 -3.49 7.64
CA ALA A 75 -12.40 -2.41 6.66
C ALA A 75 -13.12 -2.77 5.36
N GLN A 76 -12.98 -4.01 4.86
CA GLN A 76 -13.64 -4.48 3.64
C GLN A 76 -15.18 -4.50 3.74
N ASP A 77 -15.75 -4.66 4.92
CA ASP A 77 -17.21 -4.63 5.13
C ASP A 77 -17.85 -3.29 4.70
N PHE A 78 -17.04 -2.22 4.57
CA PHE A 78 -17.50 -0.92 4.07
C PHE A 78 -17.38 -0.76 2.55
N VAL A 79 -16.81 -1.75 1.86
CA VAL A 79 -16.65 -1.73 0.40
C VAL A 79 -17.80 -2.47 -0.24
N ASN A 80 -18.50 -1.82 -1.19
CA ASN A 80 -19.57 -2.47 -1.93
C ASN A 80 -18.97 -3.34 -3.07
N PRO A 81 -19.05 -4.67 -2.99
CA PRO A 81 -18.43 -5.56 -3.98
C PRO A 81 -19.21 -5.63 -5.32
N TYR A 82 -20.37 -5.01 -5.40
CA TYR A 82 -21.26 -5.05 -6.58
C TYR A 82 -21.19 -3.80 -7.45
N LEU A 83 -20.39 -2.81 -7.04
CA LEU A 83 -20.18 -1.59 -7.80
C LEU A 83 -18.76 -1.55 -8.36
N ASP A 84 -18.66 -1.14 -9.61
CA ASP A 84 -17.37 -0.76 -10.16
C ASP A 84 -16.87 0.49 -9.43
N GLY A 85 -15.71 0.37 -8.81
CA GLY A 85 -15.12 1.46 -8.05
C GLY A 85 -14.56 2.57 -8.94
N PRO A 86 -14.26 3.73 -8.35
CA PRO A 86 -13.64 4.83 -9.08
C PRO A 86 -12.19 4.52 -9.48
N PRO A 87 -11.70 5.05 -10.61
CA PRO A 87 -10.28 5.02 -10.92
C PRO A 87 -9.47 5.81 -9.86
N ALA A 88 -8.54 5.12 -9.19
CA ALA A 88 -7.70 5.66 -8.14
C ALA A 88 -6.24 5.54 -8.55
N LEU A 89 -5.56 6.68 -8.74
CA LEU A 89 -4.15 6.74 -9.09
C LEU A 89 -3.30 6.82 -7.83
N ILE A 90 -2.31 5.94 -7.71
CA ILE A 90 -1.22 6.10 -6.74
C ILE A 90 0.08 6.36 -7.50
N LEU A 91 0.81 7.39 -7.09
CA LEU A 91 2.14 7.71 -7.63
C LEU A 91 3.18 7.51 -6.53
N ASP A 92 4.18 6.69 -6.81
CA ASP A 92 5.33 6.45 -5.93
C ASP A 92 6.59 7.21 -6.38
N SER A 93 6.55 7.82 -7.57
CA SER A 93 7.59 8.73 -8.10
C SER A 93 6.97 9.73 -9.07
N LEU A 94 7.53 10.95 -9.11
CA LEU A 94 7.13 12.00 -10.05
C LEU A 94 8.12 12.15 -11.23
N ASP A 95 9.36 11.67 -11.07
CA ASP A 95 10.37 11.69 -12.12
C ASP A 95 11.28 10.45 -12.01
N PRO A 96 11.13 9.45 -12.91
CA PRO A 96 10.02 9.34 -13.87
C PRO A 96 8.68 9.13 -13.16
N LEU A 97 7.58 9.53 -13.81
CA LEU A 97 6.23 9.22 -13.32
C LEU A 97 6.04 7.73 -13.21
N ARG A 98 5.76 7.23 -12.00
CA ARG A 98 5.66 5.81 -11.74
C ARG A 98 4.49 5.48 -10.84
N VAL A 99 3.85 4.35 -11.13
CA VAL A 99 2.83 3.73 -10.30
C VAL A 99 3.40 2.48 -9.65
N PRO A 100 3.04 2.20 -8.38
CA PRO A 100 3.51 1.02 -7.67
C PRO A 100 2.96 -0.28 -8.26
N GLY A 101 3.62 -1.38 -7.94
CA GLY A 101 3.22 -2.73 -8.28
C GLY A 101 3.02 -3.61 -7.05
N LEU A 102 3.21 -4.92 -7.25
CA LEU A 102 3.15 -5.96 -6.23
C LEU A 102 1.82 -5.96 -5.47
N TRP A 103 1.82 -5.70 -4.17
CA TRP A 103 0.64 -5.69 -3.30
C TRP A 103 -0.24 -4.44 -3.43
N VAL A 104 0.31 -3.30 -3.93
CA VAL A 104 -0.43 -2.03 -3.92
C VAL A 104 -1.67 -2.05 -4.82
N PRO A 105 -1.62 -2.54 -6.08
CA PRO A 105 -2.82 -2.69 -6.89
C PRO A 105 -3.90 -3.55 -6.22
N GLN A 106 -3.52 -4.64 -5.55
CA GLN A 106 -4.45 -5.48 -4.79
C GLN A 106 -5.12 -4.69 -3.65
N LEU A 107 -4.36 -3.85 -2.92
CA LEU A 107 -4.92 -2.99 -1.87
C LEU A 107 -5.98 -2.04 -2.41
N ILE A 108 -5.72 -1.40 -3.56
CA ILE A 108 -6.65 -0.46 -4.18
C ILE A 108 -7.94 -1.17 -4.61
N GLU A 109 -7.81 -2.31 -5.29
CA GLU A 109 -8.96 -3.11 -5.73
C GLU A 109 -9.79 -3.60 -4.54
N ARG A 110 -9.14 -4.07 -3.48
CA ARG A 110 -9.81 -4.49 -2.24
C ARG A 110 -10.44 -3.33 -1.46
N ALA A 111 -9.90 -2.13 -1.58
CA ALA A 111 -10.47 -0.91 -1.01
C ALA A 111 -11.65 -0.33 -1.84
N GLY A 112 -12.02 -1.00 -2.94
CA GLY A 112 -13.15 -0.61 -3.78
C GLY A 112 -12.76 0.35 -4.90
N GLY A 113 -11.48 0.51 -5.24
CA GLY A 113 -11.01 1.31 -6.37
C GLY A 113 -10.68 0.46 -7.60
N GLN A 114 -10.44 1.11 -8.72
CA GLN A 114 -9.85 0.52 -9.93
C GLN A 114 -8.44 1.06 -10.14
N PHE A 115 -7.50 0.19 -10.55
CA PHE A 115 -6.12 0.58 -10.81
C PHE A 115 -5.68 0.19 -12.23
N PRO A 116 -6.17 0.88 -13.27
CA PRO A 116 -6.00 0.45 -14.66
C PRO A 116 -4.56 0.57 -15.19
N TRP A 117 -3.66 1.28 -14.50
CA TRP A 117 -2.26 1.43 -14.91
C TRP A 117 -1.39 0.20 -14.65
N ASN A 118 -1.76 -0.61 -13.65
CA ASN A 118 -1.08 -1.86 -13.29
C ASN A 118 -2.08 -2.81 -12.59
N PRO A 119 -3.08 -3.31 -13.32
CA PRO A 119 -4.17 -4.11 -12.74
C PRO A 119 -3.67 -5.47 -12.27
N THR A 120 -4.34 -6.02 -11.26
CA THR A 120 -4.09 -7.40 -10.88
C THR A 120 -4.64 -8.37 -11.92
N SER A 121 -3.99 -9.52 -12.03
CA SER A 121 -4.46 -10.64 -12.85
C SER A 121 -4.59 -11.91 -12.02
N ALA A 122 -5.58 -12.75 -12.35
CA ALA A 122 -5.73 -14.05 -11.69
C ALA A 122 -4.53 -14.96 -12.03
N VAL A 123 -3.99 -15.63 -11.00
CA VAL A 123 -2.95 -16.63 -11.22
C VAL A 123 -3.62 -17.92 -11.67
N PRO A 124 -3.25 -18.47 -12.83
CA PRO A 124 -3.69 -19.80 -13.24
C PRO A 124 -3.32 -20.81 -12.16
N ASP A 125 -4.20 -21.76 -11.86
CA ASP A 125 -4.01 -22.87 -10.90
C ASP A 125 -4.08 -22.53 -9.39
N ALA A 126 -4.31 -21.29 -8.99
CA ALA A 126 -4.55 -20.94 -7.60
C ALA A 126 -5.98 -21.31 -7.14
N GLY A 127 -6.32 -22.59 -7.25
CA GLY A 127 -7.56 -23.15 -6.70
C GLY A 127 -8.84 -22.81 -7.47
N ALA A 128 -9.19 -23.62 -8.45
CA ALA A 128 -10.41 -23.48 -9.27
C ALA A 128 -11.75 -23.60 -8.49
N ALA A 129 -11.71 -23.76 -7.18
CA ALA A 129 -12.89 -23.91 -6.33
C ALA A 129 -13.43 -22.59 -5.77
N ALA A 130 -12.66 -21.50 -5.84
CA ALA A 130 -13.10 -20.17 -5.44
C ALA A 130 -13.54 -19.41 -6.69
N GLY A 131 -14.73 -18.80 -6.67
CA GLY A 131 -15.22 -17.99 -7.80
C GLY A 131 -14.23 -16.88 -8.18
N PRO A 132 -14.43 -16.20 -9.33
CA PRO A 132 -13.47 -15.20 -9.88
C PRO A 132 -13.06 -14.09 -8.92
N GLN A 133 -13.89 -13.77 -7.92
CA GLN A 133 -13.62 -12.77 -6.89
C GLN A 133 -12.71 -13.27 -5.76
N MET A 134 -12.49 -14.57 -5.64
CA MET A 134 -11.63 -15.19 -4.63
C MET A 134 -10.36 -15.81 -5.25
N ALA A 135 -10.16 -15.69 -6.55
CA ALA A 135 -8.94 -16.13 -7.19
C ALA A 135 -7.74 -15.31 -6.64
N TYR A 136 -6.65 -16.01 -6.36
CA TYR A 136 -5.39 -15.34 -6.02
C TYR A 136 -4.98 -14.43 -7.18
N ARG A 137 -4.87 -13.14 -6.91
CA ARG A 137 -4.59 -12.12 -7.92
C ARG A 137 -3.30 -11.41 -7.58
N ILE A 138 -2.45 -11.24 -8.58
CA ILE A 138 -1.17 -10.55 -8.46
C ILE A 138 -1.06 -9.43 -9.49
N ALA A 139 -0.33 -8.37 -9.13
CA ALA A 139 0.13 -7.36 -10.07
C ALA A 139 1.59 -7.60 -10.49
N GLY A 140 1.99 -6.89 -11.55
CA GLY A 140 3.39 -6.78 -11.95
C GLY A 140 4.22 -5.92 -11.01
N GLU A 141 5.46 -5.68 -11.41
CA GLU A 141 6.34 -4.69 -10.80
C GLU A 141 5.81 -3.26 -11.04
N ALA A 142 6.43 -2.26 -10.39
CA ALA A 142 6.11 -0.86 -10.63
C ALA A 142 6.26 -0.48 -12.12
N VAL A 143 5.37 0.38 -12.62
CA VAL A 143 5.29 0.75 -14.04
C VAL A 143 5.51 2.24 -14.22
N THR A 144 6.39 2.62 -15.15
CA THR A 144 6.52 4.02 -15.59
C THR A 144 5.36 4.37 -16.52
N ILE A 145 4.73 5.50 -16.25
CA ILE A 145 3.57 5.98 -17.02
C ILE A 145 3.79 7.40 -17.53
N THR A 146 2.90 7.87 -18.36
CA THR A 146 2.91 9.22 -18.93
C THR A 146 1.69 10.03 -18.48
N PRO A 147 1.75 11.38 -18.49
CA PRO A 147 0.58 12.22 -18.23
C PRO A 147 -0.63 11.84 -19.12
N ALA A 148 -0.40 11.54 -20.41
CA ALA A 148 -1.46 11.15 -21.32
C ALA A 148 -2.19 9.86 -20.88
N GLN A 149 -1.47 8.89 -20.29
CA GLN A 149 -2.10 7.69 -19.73
C GLN A 149 -2.90 8.01 -18.46
N ILE A 150 -2.49 9.01 -17.69
CA ILE A 150 -3.27 9.47 -16.54
C ILE A 150 -4.56 10.14 -17.02
N GLU A 151 -4.46 11.05 -17.99
CA GLU A 151 -5.62 11.74 -18.55
C GLU A 151 -6.62 10.78 -19.19
N MET A 152 -6.14 9.73 -19.87
CA MET A 152 -6.98 8.71 -20.52
C MET A 152 -7.88 7.99 -19.53
N HIS A 153 -7.37 7.62 -18.35
CA HIS A 153 -8.13 6.90 -17.33
C HIS A 153 -8.88 7.80 -16.34
N ARG A 154 -8.67 9.12 -16.41
CA ARG A 154 -9.43 10.14 -15.66
C ARG A 154 -9.60 9.81 -14.18
N PRO A 155 -8.52 9.71 -13.38
CA PRO A 155 -8.63 9.32 -11.97
C PRO A 155 -9.56 10.26 -11.20
N GLU A 156 -10.42 9.66 -10.36
CA GLU A 156 -11.29 10.37 -9.43
C GLU A 156 -10.62 10.59 -8.08
N PHE A 157 -9.62 9.77 -7.76
CA PHE A 157 -8.78 9.87 -6.57
C PHE A 157 -7.31 9.80 -6.97
N VAL A 158 -6.48 10.61 -6.30
CA VAL A 158 -5.03 10.57 -6.48
C VAL A 158 -4.36 10.54 -5.11
N VAL A 159 -3.43 9.60 -4.92
CA VAL A 159 -2.60 9.50 -3.73
C VAL A 159 -1.13 9.58 -4.13
N PHE A 160 -0.41 10.52 -3.55
CA PHE A 160 1.03 10.61 -3.66
C PHE A 160 1.66 9.89 -2.47
N ALA A 161 2.34 8.78 -2.76
CA ALA A 161 3.08 7.95 -1.80
C ALA A 161 4.55 7.88 -2.24
N LEU A 162 5.20 9.06 -2.31
CA LEU A 162 6.52 9.20 -2.92
C LEU A 162 7.56 8.44 -2.09
N ALA A 163 8.21 7.47 -2.72
CA ALA A 163 9.17 6.60 -2.06
C ALA A 163 10.29 7.41 -1.39
N ASP A 164 10.68 7.00 -0.20
CA ASP A 164 11.78 7.59 0.58
C ASP A 164 11.67 9.10 0.88
N GLN A 165 10.47 9.68 0.78
CA GLN A 165 10.21 11.08 1.11
C GLN A 165 9.37 11.20 2.38
N SER A 166 9.72 12.20 3.20
CA SER A 166 8.87 12.66 4.30
C SER A 166 7.61 13.35 3.75
N LEU A 167 6.58 13.53 4.59
CA LEU A 167 5.39 14.29 4.18
C LEU A 167 5.72 15.71 3.73
N ASP A 168 6.67 16.39 4.37
CA ASP A 168 7.06 17.75 4.03
C ASP A 168 7.77 17.81 2.67
N ASP A 169 8.68 16.88 2.39
CA ASP A 169 9.37 16.80 1.09
C ASP A 169 8.39 16.44 -0.03
N ALA A 170 7.51 15.48 0.23
CA ALA A 170 6.46 15.08 -0.70
C ALA A 170 5.51 16.24 -1.02
N ARG A 171 5.11 17.03 -0.01
CA ARG A 171 4.29 18.24 -0.21
C ARG A 171 4.99 19.26 -1.12
N ALA A 172 6.29 19.50 -0.90
CA ALA A 172 7.07 20.41 -1.72
C ALA A 172 7.16 19.96 -3.19
N ALA A 173 7.30 18.63 -3.42
CA ALA A 173 7.36 18.06 -4.75
C ALA A 173 5.97 18.00 -5.45
N VAL A 174 4.92 17.70 -4.70
CA VAL A 174 3.54 17.55 -5.22
C VAL A 174 2.94 18.89 -5.63
N ARG A 175 3.25 19.97 -4.92
CA ARG A 175 2.68 21.30 -5.19
C ARG A 175 2.89 21.78 -6.64
N PRO A 176 4.11 21.85 -7.21
CA PRO A 176 4.31 22.25 -8.59
C PRO A 176 3.77 21.22 -9.59
N PHE A 177 3.72 19.94 -9.23
CA PHE A 177 3.16 18.89 -10.07
C PHE A 177 1.64 19.03 -10.24
N THR A 178 0.93 19.26 -9.15
CA THR A 178 -0.53 19.43 -9.16
C THR A 178 -0.97 20.76 -9.78
N ALA A 179 -0.11 21.76 -9.85
CA ALA A 179 -0.40 23.07 -10.47
C ALA A 179 -0.44 23.02 -12.01
N GLN A 180 0.00 21.93 -12.64
CA GLN A 180 -0.01 21.77 -14.09
C GLN A 180 -1.44 21.71 -14.65
N ASP A 181 -1.70 22.37 -15.77
CA ASP A 181 -3.05 22.49 -16.36
C ASP A 181 -3.70 21.15 -16.64
N TRP A 182 -2.93 20.20 -17.19
CA TRP A 182 -3.46 18.86 -17.46
C TRP A 182 -3.90 18.15 -16.16
N PHE A 183 -3.15 18.29 -15.07
CA PHE A 183 -3.49 17.71 -13.79
C PHE A 183 -4.75 18.36 -13.19
N GLN A 184 -4.86 19.68 -13.29
CA GLN A 184 -6.03 20.44 -12.84
C GLN A 184 -7.31 20.08 -13.61
N SER A 185 -7.20 19.52 -14.82
CA SER A 185 -8.32 19.01 -15.60
C SER A 185 -8.88 17.67 -15.13
N LEU A 186 -8.16 16.96 -14.25
CA LEU A 186 -8.57 15.65 -13.75
C LEU A 186 -9.78 15.74 -12.80
N PRO A 187 -10.66 14.73 -12.80
CA PRO A 187 -11.77 14.64 -11.84
C PRO A 187 -11.31 14.75 -10.39
N ALA A 188 -10.18 14.12 -10.02
CA ALA A 188 -9.62 14.19 -8.67
C ALA A 188 -9.34 15.63 -8.21
N ALA A 189 -8.81 16.48 -9.10
CA ALA A 189 -8.53 17.88 -8.79
C ALA A 189 -9.82 18.69 -8.61
N SER A 190 -10.83 18.46 -9.47
CA SER A 190 -12.12 19.14 -9.39
C SER A 190 -12.92 18.74 -8.14
N LYS A 191 -12.82 17.48 -7.72
CA LYS A 191 -13.50 16.89 -6.56
C LYS A 191 -12.72 17.07 -5.24
N ASN A 192 -11.52 17.65 -5.27
CA ASN A 192 -10.61 17.76 -4.12
C ASN A 192 -10.28 16.39 -3.49
N GLN A 193 -10.12 15.37 -4.32
CA GLN A 193 -9.82 14.00 -3.91
C GLN A 193 -8.34 13.67 -4.19
N ILE A 194 -7.45 14.46 -3.57
CA ILE A 194 -6.01 14.31 -3.70
C ILE A 194 -5.41 14.25 -2.30
N ALA A 195 -4.61 13.22 -2.05
CA ALA A 195 -3.93 13.01 -0.77
C ALA A 195 -2.43 12.82 -0.95
N ILE A 196 -1.68 13.19 0.08
CA ILE A 196 -0.26 12.85 0.26
C ILE A 196 -0.18 11.97 1.49
N ILE A 197 0.57 10.88 1.40
CA ILE A 197 0.90 9.99 2.52
C ILE A 197 2.41 9.78 2.57
N GLU A 198 2.92 9.29 3.70
CA GLU A 198 4.30 8.80 3.74
C GLU A 198 4.51 7.68 2.73
N GLY A 199 5.53 7.81 1.86
CA GLY A 199 5.82 6.81 0.82
C GLY A 199 6.09 5.42 1.38
N THR A 200 6.68 5.34 2.57
CA THR A 200 6.96 4.08 3.26
C THR A 200 5.72 3.29 3.65
N ALA A 201 4.57 3.95 3.82
CA ALA A 201 3.31 3.31 4.22
C ALA A 201 2.82 2.26 3.20
N LEU A 202 3.09 2.48 1.91
CA LEU A 202 2.75 1.54 0.83
C LEU A 202 3.97 0.77 0.31
N ALA A 203 5.18 1.30 0.50
CA ALA A 203 6.40 0.67 0.01
C ALA A 203 6.89 -0.49 0.88
N THR A 204 6.44 -0.58 2.15
CA THR A 204 6.91 -1.60 3.10
C THR A 204 5.81 -2.63 3.35
N PRO A 205 5.98 -3.90 2.91
CA PRO A 205 4.99 -4.95 3.14
C PRO A 205 5.11 -5.53 4.56
N GLY A 206 4.78 -4.73 5.55
CA GLY A 206 4.77 -5.05 6.97
C GLY A 206 3.40 -4.82 7.62
N PRO A 207 3.28 -4.99 8.94
CA PRO A 207 2.04 -4.78 9.68
C PRO A 207 1.37 -3.41 9.44
N GLY A 208 2.16 -2.34 9.23
CA GLY A 208 1.67 -0.99 8.92
C GLY A 208 0.93 -0.88 7.59
N LEU A 209 1.09 -1.87 6.69
CA LEU A 209 0.35 -1.92 5.43
C LEU A 209 -1.17 -2.01 5.64
N VAL A 210 -1.60 -2.56 6.79
CA VAL A 210 -3.02 -2.61 7.16
C VAL A 210 -3.56 -1.21 7.49
N ASP A 211 -2.75 -0.35 8.11
CA ASP A 211 -3.12 1.05 8.35
C ASP A 211 -3.30 1.81 7.02
N ALA A 212 -2.40 1.57 6.07
CA ALA A 212 -2.52 2.13 4.72
C ALA A 212 -3.75 1.60 3.97
N PHE A 213 -4.11 0.33 4.16
CA PHE A 213 -5.34 -0.23 3.61
C PHE A 213 -6.61 0.43 4.18
N GLU A 214 -6.69 0.57 5.51
CA GLU A 214 -7.81 1.27 6.17
C GLU A 214 -7.91 2.73 5.70
N PHE A 215 -6.77 3.42 5.53
CA PHE A 215 -6.74 4.73 4.90
C PHE A 215 -7.34 4.69 3.49
N LEU A 216 -6.92 3.76 2.63
CA LEU A 216 -7.45 3.65 1.27
C LEU A 216 -8.95 3.38 1.26
N VAL A 217 -9.45 2.48 2.13
CA VAL A 217 -10.90 2.24 2.26
C VAL A 217 -11.62 3.52 2.66
N GLY A 218 -11.14 4.22 3.66
CA GLY A 218 -11.74 5.48 4.11
C GLY A 218 -11.70 6.57 3.03
N PHE A 219 -10.57 6.71 2.33
CA PHE A 219 -10.38 7.74 1.32
C PHE A 219 -11.22 7.50 0.06
N LEU A 220 -11.18 6.28 -0.49
CA LEU A 220 -11.90 5.94 -1.73
C LEU A 220 -13.42 5.91 -1.53
N ASN A 221 -13.89 5.55 -0.34
CA ASN A 221 -15.32 5.52 -0.01
C ASN A 221 -15.79 6.82 0.67
N GLN A 222 -14.95 7.85 0.79
CA GLN A 222 -15.24 9.15 1.40
C GLN A 222 -15.76 9.02 2.85
N ARG A 223 -15.14 8.11 3.60
CA ARG A 223 -15.47 7.75 4.98
C ARG A 223 -14.24 7.95 5.88
N GLU A 224 -13.86 9.21 6.12
CA GLU A 224 -12.66 9.55 6.88
C GLU A 224 -12.66 8.97 8.30
N GLU A 225 -13.82 8.69 8.87
CA GLU A 225 -13.97 8.04 10.17
C GLU A 225 -13.43 6.61 10.22
N LEU A 226 -13.19 5.97 9.05
CA LEU A 226 -12.58 4.64 8.96
C LEU A 226 -11.06 4.67 8.94
N MET A 227 -10.48 5.85 8.72
CA MET A 227 -9.03 6.00 8.67
C MET A 227 -8.42 5.91 10.07
N PRO A 228 -7.27 5.21 10.23
CA PRO A 228 -6.61 5.17 11.52
C PRO A 228 -6.15 6.57 11.95
N GLN A 229 -6.44 6.96 13.18
CA GLN A 229 -6.07 8.30 13.71
C GLN A 229 -4.56 8.55 13.74
N SER A 230 -3.78 7.47 13.84
CA SER A 230 -2.32 7.53 13.83
C SER A 230 -1.72 7.59 12.42
N PHE A 231 -2.52 7.34 11.37
CA PHE A 231 -2.03 7.34 10.01
C PHE A 231 -1.78 8.75 9.51
N GLN A 232 -0.56 9.02 9.08
CA GLN A 232 -0.15 10.34 8.64
C GLN A 232 -0.48 10.57 7.18
N TRP A 233 -1.39 11.50 6.93
CA TRP A 233 -1.79 11.89 5.60
C TRP A 233 -2.21 13.36 5.57
N GLU A 234 -2.24 13.93 4.38
CA GLU A 234 -2.65 15.30 4.13
C GLU A 234 -3.50 15.38 2.86
N ARG A 235 -4.58 16.13 2.91
CA ARG A 235 -5.36 16.47 1.72
C ARG A 235 -4.71 17.65 1.01
N VAL A 236 -4.42 17.50 -0.29
CA VAL A 236 -3.93 18.60 -1.10
C VAL A 236 -5.07 19.58 -1.36
N GLN A 237 -4.97 20.76 -0.79
CA GLN A 237 -5.96 21.81 -0.99
C GLN A 237 -5.74 22.51 -2.33
N LYS A 238 -6.83 22.80 -3.02
CA LYS A 238 -6.79 23.62 -4.23
C LYS A 238 -6.41 25.05 -3.85
N GLU A 239 -5.31 25.55 -4.41
CA GLU A 239 -5.00 26.98 -4.25
C GLU A 239 -6.12 27.81 -4.90
N PRO A 240 -6.61 28.86 -4.22
CA PRO A 240 -7.55 29.77 -4.85
C PRO A 240 -6.88 30.38 -6.09
N ARG A 241 -7.54 30.26 -7.24
CA ARG A 241 -7.06 30.96 -8.45
C ARG A 241 -7.07 32.45 -8.17
N ALA A 242 -5.89 33.09 -8.32
CA ALA A 242 -5.75 34.53 -8.22
C ALA A 242 -6.51 35.27 -9.35
#